data_64861d46e279dadd251504d703aeb1bb
#
_entry.id   64861d46e279dadd251504d703aeb1bb
#
_cell.length_a   1.000
_cell.length_b   1.000
_cell.length_c   1.000
_cell.angle_alpha   90.00
_cell.angle_beta   90.00
_cell.angle_gamma   90.00
#
_symmetry.space_group_name_H-M   'P 1'
#
loop_
_entity.id
_entity.type
_entity.pdbx_description
1 polymer ?
#
loop_
_entity_poly.entity_id
_entity_poly.type
_entity_poly.pdbx_seq_one_letter_code
_entity_poly.pdbx_strand_id
1 'polypeptide(L)'
;MLENTFIKKIKLSNVFIPLLIVIVSCSLLIISNYLTIKILSASRAYINGESHYSKGQKDATLHLITYLFTKDIEEWRLFNSELSVPIGDKTARLGLINNSPIEAIEVGLRAGRNNQKDFDDLIWLFKNFKSVSFFAKAIKEWEQGDLLIEELALIGNEAHLKVSTNNLSLKEQHLILKKINSLTVKLTQNERKFSETLSSGTRLIKNLLLAINVFFTLIIIGSVSIYYLVMVTKLKRAKQQTDETNKNLTIVNKELDKFGYSVSHDLRSPITSLKGLIEIMNSENNIEQIRNYLAMMNESLDKQDQFIKDIIEYSRNKKIKTNVTTVSLNKIIDDTITQNKYRQEADNIIISKQLSINIIYSDELKLKIILNNLYTNAVKYYDDKKEKPFITITAFEDVDSNKIIIEDNGIGIKQEYQTKIFDMFFVTNNNNKGTGLGLYLVKDAVENLKGNIEITSEVNKGTKFTITLPKKVAS
;
A
#
# COMPACT_ATOMS: atom_id res chain seq x y z
N MET A 1 -12.45 -19.27 -7.45
CA MET A 1 -13.05 -18.60 -6.28
C MET A 1 -12.02 -17.94 -5.33
N LEU A 2 -10.72 -18.20 -5.47
CA LEU A 2 -9.63 -17.64 -4.64
C LEU A 2 -9.05 -16.30 -5.18
N GLU A 3 -9.17 -16.01 -6.47
CA GLU A 3 -8.66 -14.76 -7.09
C GLU A 3 -9.45 -13.50 -6.70
N ASN A 4 -10.74 -13.63 -6.44
CA ASN A 4 -11.59 -12.48 -6.10
C ASN A 4 -11.43 -11.96 -4.67
N THR A 5 -10.79 -12.72 -3.78
CA THR A 5 -10.59 -12.33 -2.37
C THR A 5 -9.32 -11.52 -2.14
N PHE A 6 -8.32 -11.64 -3.02
CA PHE A 6 -7.05 -10.92 -2.89
C PHE A 6 -7.16 -9.46 -3.32
N ILE A 7 -7.97 -9.18 -4.35
CA ILE A 7 -8.21 -7.82 -4.86
C ILE A 7 -9.09 -7.01 -3.89
N LYS A 8 -9.96 -7.66 -3.12
CA LYS A 8 -10.89 -7.00 -2.17
C LYS A 8 -10.24 -6.50 -0.88
N LYS A 9 -8.98 -6.84 -0.58
CA LYS A 9 -8.25 -6.41 0.63
C LYS A 9 -7.23 -5.28 0.43
N ILE A 10 -7.10 -4.71 -0.76
CA ILE A 10 -6.57 -3.35 -0.89
C ILE A 10 -7.67 -2.48 -0.30
N LYS A 11 -7.51 -2.04 0.96
CA LYS A 11 -8.45 -1.06 1.54
C LYS A 11 -8.54 0.06 0.52
N LEU A 12 -9.70 0.19 -0.11
CA LEU A 12 -10.04 1.19 -1.14
C LEU A 12 -9.52 2.58 -0.70
N SER A 13 -9.54 2.86 0.61
CA SER A 13 -9.03 4.08 1.23
C SER A 13 -7.57 4.43 0.89
N ASN A 14 -6.69 3.44 0.71
CA ASN A 14 -5.24 3.71 0.54
C ASN A 14 -4.86 4.16 -0.89
N VAL A 15 -5.74 3.97 -1.86
CA VAL A 15 -5.57 4.46 -3.25
C VAL A 15 -6.46 5.68 -3.49
N PHE A 16 -7.67 5.68 -2.93
CA PHE A 16 -8.63 6.77 -3.12
C PHE A 16 -8.21 8.08 -2.46
N ILE A 17 -7.61 8.04 -1.26
CA ILE A 17 -7.21 9.27 -0.58
C ILE A 17 -6.13 10.04 -1.35
N PRO A 18 -4.99 9.46 -1.77
CA PRO A 18 -4.01 10.17 -2.59
C PRO A 18 -4.57 10.65 -3.93
N LEU A 19 -5.40 9.83 -4.58
CA LEU A 19 -6.05 10.20 -5.84
C LEU A 19 -6.99 11.40 -5.65
N LEU A 20 -7.80 11.40 -4.58
CA LEU A 20 -8.68 12.51 -4.25
C LEU A 20 -7.88 13.80 -3.97
N ILE A 21 -6.77 13.70 -3.21
CA ILE A 21 -5.88 14.84 -2.95
C ILE A 21 -5.34 15.42 -4.26
N VAL A 22 -4.88 14.57 -5.18
CA VAL A 22 -4.38 15.02 -6.49
C VAL A 22 -5.49 15.71 -7.30
N ILE A 23 -6.68 15.11 -7.38
CA ILE A 23 -7.83 15.69 -8.13
C ILE A 23 -8.22 17.06 -7.55
N VAL A 24 -8.38 17.14 -6.24
CA VAL A 24 -8.74 18.40 -5.57
C VAL A 24 -7.65 19.46 -5.77
N SER A 25 -6.37 19.10 -5.61
CA SER A 25 -5.25 20.03 -5.80
C SER A 25 -5.13 20.49 -7.24
N CYS A 26 -5.32 19.63 -8.23
CA CYS A 26 -5.35 19.99 -9.65
C CYS A 26 -6.53 20.92 -9.97
N SER A 27 -7.70 20.66 -9.42
CA SER A 27 -8.88 21.51 -9.61
C SER A 27 -8.65 22.90 -9.03
N LEU A 28 -8.09 22.99 -7.83
CA LEU A 28 -7.76 24.26 -7.20
C LEU A 28 -6.66 25.01 -7.96
N LEU A 29 -5.69 24.31 -8.52
CA LEU A 29 -4.63 24.89 -9.35
C LEU A 29 -5.19 25.46 -10.66
N ILE A 30 -6.13 24.77 -11.30
CA ILE A 30 -6.83 25.27 -12.50
C ILE A 30 -7.62 26.53 -12.18
N ILE A 31 -8.38 26.54 -11.07
CA ILE A 31 -9.14 27.70 -10.62
C ILE A 31 -8.21 28.88 -10.31
N SER A 32 -7.10 28.63 -9.60
CA SER A 32 -6.09 29.65 -9.28
C SER A 32 -5.49 30.26 -10.55
N ASN A 33 -5.14 29.45 -11.54
CA ASN A 33 -4.61 29.91 -12.81
C ASN A 33 -5.65 30.75 -13.60
N TYR A 34 -6.90 30.27 -13.65
CA TYR A 34 -7.99 31.03 -14.27
C TYR A 34 -8.16 32.41 -13.63
N LEU A 35 -8.20 32.48 -12.29
CA LEU A 35 -8.30 33.73 -11.54
C LEU A 35 -7.08 34.63 -11.81
N THR A 36 -5.87 34.05 -11.87
CA THR A 36 -4.65 34.78 -12.18
C THR A 36 -4.75 35.50 -13.53
N ILE A 37 -5.14 34.76 -14.58
CA ILE A 37 -5.28 35.29 -15.92
C ILE A 37 -6.35 36.39 -15.94
N LYS A 38 -7.49 36.19 -15.30
CA LYS A 38 -8.60 37.13 -15.28
C LYS A 38 -8.25 38.44 -14.54
N ILE A 39 -7.58 38.33 -13.38
CA ILE A 39 -7.14 39.50 -12.61
C ILE A 39 -6.07 40.28 -13.39
N LEU A 40 -5.11 39.59 -14.03
CA LEU A 40 -4.07 40.27 -14.82
C LEU A 40 -4.66 40.95 -16.05
N SER A 41 -5.63 40.35 -16.75
CA SER A 41 -6.35 40.95 -17.86
C SER A 41 -7.10 42.19 -17.44
N ALA A 42 -7.89 42.09 -16.37
CA ALA A 42 -8.64 43.21 -15.84
C ALA A 42 -7.72 44.34 -15.34
N SER A 43 -6.60 44.02 -14.66
CA SER A 43 -5.63 45.04 -14.21
C SER A 43 -5.00 45.77 -15.39
N ARG A 44 -4.70 45.05 -16.48
CA ARG A 44 -4.21 45.67 -17.73
C ARG A 44 -5.26 46.61 -18.33
N ALA A 45 -6.54 46.21 -18.32
CA ALA A 45 -7.64 47.03 -18.81
C ALA A 45 -7.76 48.37 -18.04
N TYR A 46 -7.61 48.30 -16.69
CA TYR A 46 -7.59 49.53 -15.85
C TYR A 46 -6.40 50.42 -16.14
N ILE A 47 -5.20 49.87 -16.38
CA ILE A 47 -4.00 50.65 -16.72
C ILE A 47 -4.19 51.33 -18.11
N ASN A 48 -4.81 50.64 -19.08
CA ASN A 48 -5.13 51.22 -20.38
C ASN A 48 -6.16 52.35 -20.24
N GLY A 49 -7.22 52.14 -19.44
CA GLY A 49 -8.23 53.14 -19.14
C GLY A 49 -7.63 54.40 -18.50
N GLU A 50 -6.73 54.22 -17.49
CA GLU A 50 -5.97 55.31 -16.89
C GLU A 50 -5.17 56.12 -17.93
N SER A 51 -4.55 55.41 -18.89
CA SER A 51 -3.80 56.08 -19.97
C SER A 51 -4.69 56.98 -20.83
N HIS A 52 -5.92 56.52 -21.18
CA HIS A 52 -6.89 57.33 -21.91
C HIS A 52 -7.41 58.52 -21.09
N TYR A 53 -7.72 58.30 -19.81
CA TYR A 53 -8.11 59.34 -18.85
C TYR A 53 -7.03 60.43 -18.75
N SER A 54 -5.78 60.04 -18.50
CA SER A 54 -4.63 60.90 -18.38
C SER A 54 -4.41 61.73 -19.67
N LYS A 55 -4.48 61.07 -20.82
CA LYS A 55 -4.35 61.77 -22.11
C LYS A 55 -5.48 62.78 -22.33
N GLY A 56 -6.74 62.39 -22.13
CA GLY A 56 -7.90 63.24 -22.29
C GLY A 56 -7.81 64.50 -21.41
N GLN A 57 -7.45 64.36 -20.12
CA GLN A 57 -7.28 65.48 -19.22
C GLN A 57 -6.14 66.47 -19.65
N LYS A 58 -5.00 65.89 -20.14
CA LYS A 58 -3.85 66.76 -20.60
C LYS A 58 -4.18 67.46 -21.90
N ASP A 59 -4.78 66.80 -22.85
CA ASP A 59 -5.21 67.38 -24.13
C ASP A 59 -6.31 68.45 -23.89
N ALA A 60 -7.31 68.15 -23.02
CA ALA A 60 -8.29 69.15 -22.60
C ALA A 60 -7.64 70.37 -21.98
N THR A 61 -6.66 70.19 -21.08
CA THR A 61 -5.93 71.34 -20.45
C THR A 61 -5.19 72.16 -21.50
N LEU A 62 -4.53 71.49 -22.47
CA LEU A 62 -3.82 72.18 -23.56
C LEU A 62 -4.78 72.99 -24.41
N HIS A 63 -5.91 72.43 -24.84
CA HIS A 63 -6.91 73.17 -25.63
C HIS A 63 -7.52 74.35 -24.88
N LEU A 64 -7.75 74.18 -23.55
CA LEU A 64 -8.24 75.34 -22.75
C LEU A 64 -7.22 76.47 -22.68
N ILE A 65 -5.93 76.14 -22.51
CA ILE A 65 -4.86 77.14 -22.52
C ILE A 65 -4.80 77.81 -23.90
N THR A 66 -4.81 77.05 -24.99
CA THR A 66 -4.79 77.60 -26.37
C THR A 66 -6.00 78.49 -26.61
N TYR A 67 -7.20 78.07 -26.18
CA TYR A 67 -8.43 78.91 -26.27
C TYR A 67 -8.31 80.22 -25.57
N LEU A 68 -7.70 80.25 -24.40
CA LEU A 68 -7.48 81.55 -23.68
C LEU A 68 -6.61 82.55 -24.45
N PHE A 69 -5.69 82.06 -25.31
CA PHE A 69 -4.80 82.93 -26.10
C PHE A 69 -5.38 83.21 -27.49
N THR A 70 -5.90 82.24 -28.18
CA THR A 70 -6.36 82.38 -29.57
C THR A 70 -7.79 82.85 -29.66
N LYS A 71 -8.62 82.59 -28.64
CA LYS A 71 -10.07 82.81 -28.59
C LYS A 71 -10.81 82.03 -29.69
N ASP A 72 -10.17 80.99 -30.25
CA ASP A 72 -10.75 80.13 -31.32
C ASP A 72 -11.80 79.20 -30.73
N ILE A 73 -13.03 79.21 -31.24
CA ILE A 73 -14.15 78.41 -30.80
C ILE A 73 -13.89 76.89 -31.02
N GLU A 74 -13.02 76.51 -31.97
CA GLU A 74 -12.66 75.18 -32.21
C GLU A 74 -11.83 74.57 -31.06
N GLU A 75 -10.92 75.39 -30.47
CA GLU A 75 -10.18 74.98 -29.27
C GLU A 75 -11.11 74.73 -28.07
N TRP A 76 -12.19 75.55 -27.94
CA TRP A 76 -13.24 75.31 -26.95
C TRP A 76 -13.99 73.98 -27.19
N ARG A 77 -14.30 73.68 -28.46
CA ARG A 77 -14.91 72.40 -28.81
C ARG A 77 -13.99 71.22 -28.48
N LEU A 78 -12.72 71.26 -28.82
CA LEU A 78 -11.73 70.26 -28.55
C LEU A 78 -11.53 70.08 -27.05
N PHE A 79 -11.49 71.14 -26.25
CA PHE A 79 -11.49 71.09 -24.79
C PHE A 79 -12.64 70.23 -24.26
N ASN A 80 -13.87 70.48 -24.70
CA ASN A 80 -15.02 69.69 -24.24
C ASN A 80 -15.00 68.31 -24.73
N SER A 81 -14.54 68.01 -25.94
CA SER A 81 -14.38 66.68 -26.51
C SER A 81 -13.38 65.87 -25.71
N GLU A 82 -12.21 66.43 -25.37
CA GLU A 82 -11.20 65.69 -24.59
C GLU A 82 -11.60 65.53 -23.11
N LEU A 83 -12.28 66.58 -22.54
CA LEU A 83 -12.82 66.57 -21.19
C LEU A 83 -13.94 65.51 -21.02
N SER A 84 -14.64 65.14 -22.11
CA SER A 84 -15.66 64.07 -22.08
C SER A 84 -15.11 62.70 -21.74
N VAL A 85 -13.82 62.45 -21.97
CA VAL A 85 -13.16 61.16 -21.68
C VAL A 85 -13.12 60.89 -20.17
N PRO A 86 -12.50 61.74 -19.30
CA PRO A 86 -12.55 61.51 -17.85
C PRO A 86 -13.97 61.60 -17.28
N ILE A 87 -14.88 62.40 -17.85
CA ILE A 87 -16.29 62.47 -17.42
C ILE A 87 -17.01 61.16 -17.74
N GLY A 88 -16.69 60.51 -18.87
CA GLY A 88 -17.19 59.18 -19.21
C GLY A 88 -16.78 58.13 -18.20
N ASP A 89 -15.51 58.08 -17.84
CA ASP A 89 -14.99 57.19 -16.80
C ASP A 89 -15.61 57.43 -15.44
N LYS A 90 -15.85 58.70 -15.05
CA LYS A 90 -16.62 59.04 -13.84
C LYS A 90 -18.02 58.46 -13.89
N THR A 91 -18.72 58.60 -15.02
CA THR A 91 -20.08 58.05 -15.21
C THR A 91 -20.07 56.52 -15.04
N ALA A 92 -19.09 55.82 -15.61
CA ALA A 92 -18.90 54.38 -15.45
C ALA A 92 -18.65 53.99 -13.99
N ARG A 93 -17.73 54.72 -13.28
CA ARG A 93 -17.43 54.50 -11.87
C ARG A 93 -18.68 54.65 -10.99
N LEU A 94 -19.42 55.73 -11.16
CA LEU A 94 -20.65 55.93 -10.39
C LEU A 94 -21.71 54.87 -10.69
N GLY A 95 -21.85 54.43 -11.94
CA GLY A 95 -22.70 53.32 -12.32
C GLY A 95 -22.29 52.02 -11.64
N LEU A 96 -20.98 51.71 -11.55
CA LEU A 96 -20.44 50.56 -10.87
C LEU A 96 -20.67 50.59 -9.35
N ILE A 97 -20.52 51.78 -8.72
CA ILE A 97 -20.78 51.96 -7.28
C ILE A 97 -22.27 51.74 -6.97
N ASN A 98 -23.14 52.32 -7.78
CA ASN A 98 -24.58 52.32 -7.59
C ASN A 98 -25.26 51.05 -8.13
N ASN A 99 -24.50 50.09 -8.66
CA ASN A 99 -25.02 48.89 -9.32
C ASN A 99 -26.03 49.17 -10.43
N SER A 100 -25.76 50.20 -11.24
CA SER A 100 -26.59 50.56 -12.39
C SER A 100 -26.63 49.43 -13.43
N PRO A 101 -27.61 49.42 -14.37
CA PRO A 101 -27.62 48.50 -15.50
C PRO A 101 -26.30 48.50 -16.26
N ILE A 102 -25.89 47.32 -16.77
CA ILE A 102 -24.59 47.13 -17.44
C ILE A 102 -24.47 48.09 -18.65
N GLU A 103 -25.57 48.25 -19.37
CA GLU A 103 -25.63 49.12 -20.55
C GLU A 103 -25.29 50.57 -20.22
N ALA A 104 -25.73 51.08 -19.06
CA ALA A 104 -25.41 52.44 -18.61
C ALA A 104 -23.93 52.57 -18.23
N ILE A 105 -23.34 51.53 -17.62
CA ILE A 105 -21.91 51.48 -17.29
C ILE A 105 -21.07 51.44 -18.57
N GLU A 106 -21.47 50.65 -19.56
CA GLU A 106 -20.79 50.54 -20.85
C GLU A 106 -20.79 51.87 -21.63
N VAL A 107 -21.89 52.63 -21.57
CA VAL A 107 -21.94 53.97 -22.17
C VAL A 107 -20.84 54.85 -21.58
N GLY A 108 -20.66 54.85 -20.25
CA GLY A 108 -19.61 55.57 -19.59
C GLY A 108 -18.20 55.11 -19.98
N LEU A 109 -17.97 53.78 -19.99
CA LEU A 109 -16.70 53.20 -20.40
C LEU A 109 -16.35 53.51 -21.87
N ARG A 110 -17.34 53.53 -22.75
CA ARG A 110 -17.17 53.88 -24.15
C ARG A 110 -16.80 55.36 -24.31
N ALA A 111 -17.47 56.26 -23.57
CA ALA A 111 -17.13 57.67 -23.54
C ALA A 111 -15.72 57.91 -23.00
N GLY A 112 -15.26 57.10 -22.02
CA GLY A 112 -13.89 57.05 -21.54
C GLY A 112 -12.86 56.45 -22.50
N ARG A 113 -13.27 56.14 -23.75
CA ARG A 113 -12.42 55.55 -24.79
C ARG A 113 -11.83 54.17 -24.41
N ASN A 114 -12.43 53.47 -23.45
CA ASN A 114 -12.02 52.13 -23.07
C ASN A 114 -12.35 51.14 -24.22
N ASN A 115 -11.51 50.12 -24.41
CA ASN A 115 -11.75 49.12 -25.41
C ASN A 115 -12.95 48.23 -25.02
N GLN A 116 -13.89 48.03 -25.93
CA GLN A 116 -15.10 47.22 -25.69
C GLN A 116 -14.78 45.78 -25.23
N LYS A 117 -13.66 45.20 -25.69
CA LYS A 117 -13.20 43.85 -25.27
C LYS A 117 -12.81 43.78 -23.79
N ASP A 118 -12.49 44.93 -23.20
CA ASP A 118 -12.03 45.00 -21.81
C ASP A 118 -13.20 45.30 -20.83
N PHE A 119 -14.41 45.59 -21.31
CA PHE A 119 -15.55 45.95 -20.48
C PHE A 119 -15.91 44.92 -19.43
N ASP A 120 -16.03 43.64 -19.85
CA ASP A 120 -16.34 42.54 -18.93
C ASP A 120 -15.30 42.42 -17.82
N ASP A 121 -14.04 42.56 -18.14
CA ASP A 121 -12.93 42.47 -17.18
C ASP A 121 -12.93 43.66 -16.23
N LEU A 122 -13.16 44.89 -16.72
CA LEU A 122 -13.27 46.10 -15.91
C LEU A 122 -14.41 45.99 -14.90
N ILE A 123 -15.61 45.62 -15.38
CA ILE A 123 -16.83 45.46 -14.57
C ILE A 123 -16.62 44.32 -13.55
N TRP A 124 -16.08 43.19 -13.98
CA TRP A 124 -15.85 42.05 -13.11
C TRP A 124 -14.87 42.38 -11.98
N LEU A 125 -13.74 42.99 -12.27
CA LEU A 125 -12.76 43.38 -11.24
C LEU A 125 -13.35 44.33 -10.22
N PHE A 126 -14.05 45.34 -10.68
CA PHE A 126 -14.71 46.29 -9.79
C PHE A 126 -15.71 45.61 -8.85
N LYS A 127 -16.64 44.83 -9.40
CA LYS A 127 -17.69 44.18 -8.61
C LYS A 127 -17.13 43.21 -7.56
N ASN A 128 -16.07 42.49 -7.87
CA ASN A 128 -15.51 41.49 -6.98
C ASN A 128 -14.43 41.99 -6.03
N PHE A 129 -13.76 43.11 -6.36
CA PHE A 129 -12.59 43.60 -5.60
C PHE A 129 -12.75 44.99 -5.01
N LYS A 130 -13.89 45.69 -5.17
CA LYS A 130 -14.11 47.05 -4.66
C LYS A 130 -13.88 47.21 -3.15
N SER A 131 -14.05 46.12 -2.37
CA SER A 131 -13.80 46.12 -0.92
C SER A 131 -12.39 45.69 -0.53
N VAL A 132 -11.57 45.23 -1.49
CA VAL A 132 -10.19 44.83 -1.22
C VAL A 132 -9.33 46.10 -1.04
N SER A 133 -8.54 46.15 0.03
CA SER A 133 -7.86 47.33 0.54
C SER A 133 -7.14 48.18 -0.53
N PHE A 134 -6.35 47.53 -1.41
CA PHE A 134 -5.61 48.29 -2.44
C PHE A 134 -6.55 48.84 -3.52
N PHE A 135 -7.58 48.09 -3.93
CA PHE A 135 -8.51 48.52 -4.96
C PHE A 135 -9.47 49.59 -4.42
N ALA A 136 -9.90 49.46 -3.17
CA ALA A 136 -10.66 50.52 -2.49
C ALA A 136 -9.89 51.84 -2.40
N LYS A 137 -8.56 51.79 -2.18
CA LYS A 137 -7.70 52.96 -2.23
C LYS A 137 -7.62 53.54 -3.65
N ALA A 138 -7.46 52.70 -4.67
CA ALA A 138 -7.45 53.16 -6.06
C ALA A 138 -8.79 53.85 -6.45
N ILE A 139 -9.94 53.29 -6.02
CA ILE A 139 -11.25 53.90 -6.25
C ILE A 139 -11.33 55.29 -5.58
N LYS A 140 -10.76 55.49 -4.39
CA LYS A 140 -10.70 56.83 -3.73
C LYS A 140 -9.84 57.80 -4.51
N GLU A 141 -8.69 57.39 -5.01
CA GLU A 141 -7.86 58.27 -5.86
C GLU A 141 -8.58 58.62 -7.16
N TRP A 142 -9.34 57.66 -7.75
CA TRP A 142 -10.19 57.95 -8.91
C TRP A 142 -11.27 58.96 -8.58
N GLU A 143 -11.97 58.83 -7.44
CA GLU A 143 -12.96 59.83 -6.96
C GLU A 143 -12.34 61.23 -6.77
N GLN A 144 -11.11 61.32 -6.21
CA GLN A 144 -10.39 62.59 -6.11
C GLN A 144 -10.05 63.19 -7.49
N GLY A 145 -9.68 62.33 -8.45
CA GLY A 145 -9.46 62.72 -9.84
C GLY A 145 -10.72 63.32 -10.47
N ASP A 146 -11.88 62.72 -10.25
CA ASP A 146 -13.16 63.19 -10.77
C ASP A 146 -13.51 64.60 -10.24
N LEU A 147 -13.22 64.88 -8.96
CA LEU A 147 -13.42 66.21 -8.38
C LEU A 147 -12.49 67.27 -9.01
N LEU A 148 -11.25 66.87 -9.31
CA LEU A 148 -10.31 67.75 -9.99
C LEU A 148 -10.71 68.01 -11.47
N ILE A 149 -11.31 67.04 -12.14
CA ILE A 149 -11.86 67.20 -13.49
C ILE A 149 -13.09 68.15 -13.48
N GLU A 150 -13.95 68.08 -12.47
CA GLU A 150 -15.04 69.03 -12.28
C GLU A 150 -14.54 70.44 -12.06
N GLU A 151 -13.45 70.63 -11.27
CA GLU A 151 -12.80 71.91 -11.08
C GLU A 151 -12.26 72.48 -12.42
N LEU A 152 -11.65 71.57 -13.26
CA LEU A 152 -11.18 71.97 -14.61
C LEU A 152 -12.35 72.40 -15.51
N ALA A 153 -13.48 71.66 -15.47
CA ALA A 153 -14.68 72.04 -16.21
C ALA A 153 -15.23 73.40 -15.80
N LEU A 154 -15.25 73.73 -14.48
CA LEU A 154 -15.68 75.01 -13.96
C LEU A 154 -14.76 76.13 -14.40
N ILE A 155 -13.43 75.93 -14.34
CA ILE A 155 -12.44 76.92 -14.83
C ILE A 155 -12.62 77.11 -16.33
N GLY A 156 -12.85 76.06 -17.12
CA GLY A 156 -13.13 76.13 -18.54
C GLY A 156 -14.37 77.01 -18.86
N ASN A 157 -15.47 76.72 -18.14
CA ASN A 157 -16.72 77.55 -18.30
C ASN A 157 -16.53 78.98 -17.91
N GLU A 158 -15.80 79.31 -16.81
CA GLU A 158 -15.43 80.67 -16.41
C GLU A 158 -14.63 81.37 -17.55
N ALA A 159 -13.65 80.61 -18.10
CA ALA A 159 -12.84 81.11 -19.21
C ALA A 159 -13.69 81.41 -20.46
N HIS A 160 -14.58 80.46 -20.84
CA HIS A 160 -15.45 80.62 -22.01
C HIS A 160 -16.42 81.76 -21.88
N LEU A 161 -17.02 81.92 -20.71
CA LEU A 161 -17.91 83.11 -20.43
C LEU A 161 -17.18 84.44 -20.63
N LYS A 162 -15.96 84.56 -20.12
CA LYS A 162 -15.17 85.76 -20.24
C LYS A 162 -14.69 86.03 -21.67
N VAL A 163 -14.32 85.00 -22.40
CA VAL A 163 -13.91 85.09 -23.81
C VAL A 163 -15.10 85.47 -24.69
N SER A 164 -16.25 84.79 -24.55
CA SER A 164 -17.44 84.99 -25.34
C SER A 164 -18.10 86.41 -25.12
N THR A 165 -18.02 86.91 -23.91
CA THR A 165 -18.50 88.26 -23.56
C THR A 165 -17.48 89.38 -23.83
N ASN A 166 -16.30 89.05 -24.39
CA ASN A 166 -15.17 89.92 -24.63
C ASN A 166 -14.66 90.71 -23.37
N ASN A 167 -14.90 90.11 -22.18
CA ASN A 167 -14.52 90.66 -20.87
C ASN A 167 -13.24 90.02 -20.30
N LEU A 168 -12.40 89.40 -21.12
CA LEU A 168 -11.15 88.76 -20.67
C LEU A 168 -9.99 89.81 -20.69
N SER A 169 -9.69 90.37 -19.54
CA SER A 169 -8.51 91.23 -19.35
C SER A 169 -7.24 90.34 -19.21
N LEU A 170 -6.05 90.95 -19.49
CA LEU A 170 -4.75 90.25 -19.30
C LEU A 170 -4.55 89.81 -17.87
N LYS A 171 -5.04 90.53 -16.87
CA LYS A 171 -4.94 90.17 -15.45
C LYS A 171 -5.81 88.91 -15.14
N GLU A 172 -7.00 88.85 -15.70
CA GLU A 172 -7.90 87.71 -15.53
C GLU A 172 -7.39 86.49 -16.28
N GLN A 173 -6.89 86.63 -17.51
CA GLN A 173 -6.23 85.58 -18.25
C GLN A 173 -5.07 84.96 -17.44
N HIS A 174 -4.21 85.85 -16.86
CA HIS A 174 -3.11 85.35 -16.01
C HIS A 174 -3.60 84.64 -14.75
N LEU A 175 -4.70 85.09 -14.14
CA LEU A 175 -5.31 84.39 -12.98
C LEU A 175 -5.88 83.04 -13.35
N ILE A 176 -6.57 82.95 -14.46
CA ILE A 176 -7.11 81.66 -14.96
C ILE A 176 -5.97 80.65 -15.28
N LEU A 177 -4.92 81.14 -15.97
CA LEU A 177 -3.74 80.31 -16.24
C LEU A 177 -3.07 79.78 -14.95
N LYS A 178 -2.99 80.60 -13.91
CA LYS A 178 -2.46 80.20 -12.61
C LYS A 178 -3.34 79.13 -11.96
N LYS A 179 -4.67 79.28 -12.06
CA LYS A 179 -5.61 78.21 -11.59
C LYS A 179 -5.40 76.88 -12.35
N ILE A 180 -5.33 76.93 -13.69
CA ILE A 180 -5.11 75.78 -14.55
C ILE A 180 -3.78 75.07 -14.19
N ASN A 181 -2.67 75.81 -14.08
CA ASN A 181 -1.36 75.29 -13.74
C ASN A 181 -1.35 74.62 -12.36
N SER A 182 -1.96 75.23 -11.36
CA SER A 182 -2.10 74.63 -10.03
C SER A 182 -2.91 73.36 -10.05
N LEU A 183 -3.99 73.30 -10.83
CA LEU A 183 -4.86 72.16 -10.97
C LEU A 183 -4.16 71.05 -11.72
N THR A 184 -3.39 71.30 -12.78
CA THR A 184 -2.61 70.36 -13.53
C THR A 184 -1.58 69.63 -12.65
N VAL A 185 -0.94 70.34 -11.72
CA VAL A 185 -0.04 69.66 -10.74
C VAL A 185 -0.79 68.72 -9.85
N LYS A 186 -1.98 69.12 -9.34
CA LYS A 186 -2.82 68.17 -8.51
C LYS A 186 -3.29 67.00 -9.31
N LEU A 187 -3.74 67.14 -10.53
CA LEU A 187 -4.16 66.04 -11.44
C LEU A 187 -3.02 65.08 -11.69
N THR A 188 -1.81 65.58 -11.99
CA THR A 188 -0.63 64.74 -12.20
C THR A 188 -0.24 63.94 -10.94
N GLN A 189 -0.35 64.56 -9.75
CA GLN A 189 -0.08 63.86 -8.48
C GLN A 189 -1.13 62.77 -8.20
N ASN A 190 -2.40 63.04 -8.44
CA ASN A 190 -3.48 62.10 -8.27
C ASN A 190 -3.33 60.90 -9.23
N GLU A 191 -3.04 61.16 -10.51
CA GLU A 191 -2.73 60.13 -11.52
C GLU A 191 -1.61 59.21 -11.05
N ARG A 192 -0.49 59.73 -10.55
CA ARG A 192 0.62 58.93 -10.03
C ARG A 192 0.19 58.05 -8.86
N LYS A 193 -0.55 58.58 -7.91
CA LYS A 193 -1.03 57.83 -6.74
C LYS A 193 -1.97 56.70 -7.14
N PHE A 194 -2.87 56.97 -8.08
CA PHE A 194 -3.77 55.92 -8.62
C PHE A 194 -2.98 54.80 -9.27
N SER A 195 -2.06 55.15 -10.19
CA SER A 195 -1.21 54.18 -10.91
C SER A 195 -0.31 53.38 -9.96
N GLU A 196 0.34 54.00 -8.99
CA GLU A 196 1.16 53.33 -7.97
C GLU A 196 0.33 52.36 -7.11
N THR A 197 -0.86 52.77 -6.69
CA THR A 197 -1.76 52.00 -5.87
C THR A 197 -2.23 50.74 -6.63
N LEU A 198 -2.65 50.91 -7.87
CA LEU A 198 -3.11 49.80 -8.72
C LEU A 198 -1.98 48.82 -9.05
N SER A 199 -0.80 49.34 -9.43
CA SER A 199 0.37 48.54 -9.77
C SER A 199 0.91 47.74 -8.58
N SER A 200 0.96 48.37 -7.39
CA SER A 200 1.41 47.70 -6.18
C SER A 200 0.45 46.57 -5.75
N GLY A 201 -0.85 46.84 -5.81
CA GLY A 201 -1.88 45.83 -5.54
C GLY A 201 -1.84 44.64 -6.50
N THR A 202 -1.71 44.93 -7.80
CA THR A 202 -1.59 43.89 -8.82
C THR A 202 -0.37 43.00 -8.60
N ARG A 203 0.80 43.61 -8.23
CA ARG A 203 2.01 42.86 -7.90
C ARG A 203 1.81 41.94 -6.68
N LEU A 204 1.14 42.46 -5.65
CA LEU A 204 0.85 41.66 -4.43
C LEU A 204 -0.02 40.43 -4.76
N ILE A 205 -1.10 40.66 -5.52
CA ILE A 205 -1.98 39.54 -5.93
C ILE A 205 -1.22 38.53 -6.80
N LYS A 206 -0.46 39.00 -7.79
CA LYS A 206 0.36 38.12 -8.63
C LYS A 206 1.29 37.23 -7.80
N ASN A 207 1.99 37.82 -6.82
CA ASN A 207 2.92 37.08 -5.97
C ASN A 207 2.18 36.06 -5.08
N LEU A 208 1.02 36.43 -4.53
CA LEU A 208 0.19 35.55 -3.73
C LEU A 208 -0.30 34.35 -4.58
N LEU A 209 -0.82 34.59 -5.77
CA LEU A 209 -1.30 33.55 -6.66
C LEU A 209 -0.18 32.63 -7.13
N LEU A 210 1.02 33.18 -7.38
CA LEU A 210 2.21 32.38 -7.68
C LEU A 210 2.59 31.48 -6.51
N ALA A 211 2.60 32.00 -5.28
CA ALA A 211 2.88 31.20 -4.09
C ALA A 211 1.84 30.07 -3.90
N ILE A 212 0.55 30.34 -4.14
CA ILE A 212 -0.52 29.36 -4.11
C ILE A 212 -0.28 28.25 -5.15
N ASN A 213 0.09 28.63 -6.38
CA ASN A 213 0.37 27.66 -7.44
C ASN A 213 1.57 26.76 -7.11
N VAL A 214 2.65 27.33 -6.58
CA VAL A 214 3.81 26.54 -6.12
C VAL A 214 3.42 25.60 -4.99
N PHE A 215 2.64 26.06 -4.03
CA PHE A 215 2.16 25.25 -2.91
C PHE A 215 1.35 24.02 -3.37
N PHE A 216 0.36 24.21 -4.25
CA PHE A 216 -0.41 23.08 -4.77
C PHE A 216 0.43 22.13 -5.63
N THR A 217 1.38 22.66 -6.40
CA THR A 217 2.33 21.83 -7.17
C THR A 217 3.15 20.92 -6.25
N LEU A 218 3.66 21.48 -5.15
CA LEU A 218 4.41 20.69 -4.14
C LEU A 218 3.56 19.62 -3.46
N ILE A 219 2.28 19.92 -3.17
CA ILE A 219 1.33 18.93 -2.62
C ILE A 219 1.13 17.78 -3.61
N ILE A 220 0.96 18.07 -4.89
CA ILE A 220 0.78 17.05 -5.93
C ILE A 220 2.02 16.15 -6.00
N ILE A 221 3.21 16.74 -6.12
CA ILE A 221 4.48 15.99 -6.18
C ILE A 221 4.68 15.15 -4.92
N GLY A 222 4.45 15.72 -3.73
CA GLY A 222 4.57 15.01 -2.46
C GLY A 222 3.61 13.83 -2.33
N SER A 223 2.34 14.02 -2.69
CA SER A 223 1.33 12.95 -2.62
C SER A 223 1.61 11.80 -3.58
N VAL A 224 2.05 12.11 -4.81
CA VAL A 224 2.45 11.09 -5.81
C VAL A 224 3.69 10.34 -5.34
N SER A 225 4.68 11.04 -4.78
CA SER A 225 5.91 10.43 -4.26
C SER A 225 5.63 9.47 -3.09
N ILE A 226 4.80 9.88 -2.14
CA ILE A 226 4.38 9.03 -1.00
C ILE A 226 3.63 7.79 -1.51
N TYR A 227 2.69 7.98 -2.44
CA TYR A 227 1.97 6.86 -3.04
C TYR A 227 2.91 5.86 -3.72
N TYR A 228 3.87 6.34 -4.50
CA TYR A 228 4.88 5.51 -5.16
C TYR A 228 5.69 4.69 -4.14
N LEU A 229 6.21 5.32 -3.08
CA LEU A 229 6.98 4.63 -2.03
C LEU A 229 6.16 3.54 -1.34
N VAL A 230 4.90 3.82 -0.99
CA VAL A 230 3.99 2.84 -0.40
C VAL A 230 3.72 1.67 -1.34
N MET A 231 3.53 1.94 -2.63
CA MET A 231 3.27 0.91 -3.63
C MET A 231 4.48 0.00 -3.85
N VAL A 232 5.70 0.57 -3.94
CA VAL A 232 6.95 -0.19 -4.09
C VAL A 232 7.18 -1.11 -2.88
N THR A 233 6.96 -0.61 -1.67
CA THR A 233 7.14 -1.45 -0.46
C THR A 233 6.13 -2.59 -0.39
N LYS A 234 4.88 -2.38 -0.78
CA LYS A 234 3.86 -3.44 -0.87
C LYS A 234 4.23 -4.49 -1.92
N LEU A 235 4.69 -4.05 -3.09
CA LEU A 235 5.09 -4.95 -4.16
C LEU A 235 6.28 -5.85 -3.75
N LYS A 236 7.28 -5.27 -3.06
CA LYS A 236 8.43 -6.04 -2.54
C LYS A 236 7.97 -7.13 -1.55
N ARG A 237 7.07 -6.80 -0.60
CA ARG A 237 6.54 -7.77 0.36
C ARG A 237 5.75 -8.89 -0.32
N ALA A 238 4.87 -8.55 -1.27
CA ALA A 238 4.12 -9.54 -2.04
C ALA A 238 5.04 -10.48 -2.82
N LYS A 239 6.09 -9.94 -3.45
CA LYS A 239 7.09 -10.75 -4.15
C LYS A 239 7.82 -11.72 -3.21
N GLN A 240 8.29 -11.25 -2.04
CA GLN A 240 8.95 -12.11 -1.05
C GLN A 240 8.05 -13.26 -0.61
N GLN A 241 6.78 -12.97 -0.31
CA GLN A 241 5.81 -13.99 0.09
C GLN A 241 5.56 -15.03 -1.02
N THR A 242 5.49 -14.58 -2.27
CA THR A 242 5.35 -15.49 -3.43
C THR A 242 6.59 -16.37 -3.60
N ASP A 243 7.80 -15.79 -3.47
CA ASP A 243 9.05 -16.52 -3.58
C ASP A 243 9.19 -17.58 -2.47
N GLU A 244 8.82 -17.27 -1.23
CA GLU A 244 8.77 -18.23 -0.10
C GLU A 244 7.77 -19.36 -0.37
N THR A 245 6.56 -19.02 -0.83
CA THR A 245 5.54 -20.01 -1.17
C THR A 245 6.01 -20.94 -2.29
N ASN A 246 6.64 -20.40 -3.33
CA ASN A 246 7.18 -21.18 -4.43
C ASN A 246 8.32 -22.13 -3.98
N LYS A 247 9.19 -21.68 -3.08
CA LYS A 247 10.22 -22.54 -2.48
C LYS A 247 9.60 -23.69 -1.73
N ASN A 248 8.61 -23.42 -0.87
CA ASN A 248 7.91 -24.45 -0.11
C ASN A 248 7.18 -25.44 -1.03
N LEU A 249 6.50 -24.98 -2.07
CA LEU A 249 5.85 -25.83 -3.07
C LEU A 249 6.87 -26.72 -3.79
N THR A 250 8.04 -26.20 -4.11
CA THR A 250 9.10 -26.95 -4.78
C THR A 250 9.63 -28.08 -3.87
N ILE A 251 9.78 -27.81 -2.56
CA ILE A 251 10.19 -28.83 -1.58
C ILE A 251 9.13 -29.93 -1.47
N VAL A 252 7.85 -29.54 -1.28
CA VAL A 252 6.74 -30.49 -1.16
C VAL A 252 6.59 -31.34 -2.43
N ASN A 253 6.73 -30.73 -3.62
CA ASN A 253 6.70 -31.50 -4.87
C ASN A 253 7.82 -32.55 -4.96
N LYS A 254 9.07 -32.15 -4.59
CA LYS A 254 10.18 -33.10 -4.58
C LYS A 254 9.96 -34.26 -3.60
N GLU A 255 9.38 -34.01 -2.44
CA GLU A 255 9.00 -35.07 -1.47
C GLU A 255 7.92 -35.98 -2.04
N LEU A 256 6.91 -35.42 -2.71
CA LEU A 256 5.84 -36.17 -3.35
C LEU A 256 6.36 -37.08 -4.49
N ASP A 257 7.28 -36.55 -5.31
CA ASP A 257 7.91 -37.32 -6.39
C ASP A 257 8.73 -38.50 -5.83
N LYS A 258 9.54 -38.25 -4.79
CA LYS A 258 10.28 -39.33 -4.10
C LYS A 258 9.34 -40.37 -3.51
N PHE A 259 8.27 -39.95 -2.85
CA PHE A 259 7.25 -40.82 -2.31
C PHE A 259 6.62 -41.70 -3.40
N GLY A 260 6.13 -41.07 -4.49
CA GLY A 260 5.51 -41.80 -5.60
C GLY A 260 6.44 -42.83 -6.24
N TYR A 261 7.72 -42.48 -6.43
CA TYR A 261 8.73 -43.39 -6.96
C TYR A 261 8.99 -44.59 -6.02
N SER A 262 9.24 -44.32 -4.73
CA SER A 262 9.55 -45.36 -3.74
C SER A 262 8.38 -46.32 -3.53
N VAL A 263 7.15 -45.80 -3.39
CA VAL A 263 5.94 -46.63 -3.27
C VAL A 263 5.78 -47.50 -4.50
N SER A 264 5.96 -46.99 -5.70
CA SER A 264 5.83 -47.78 -6.92
C SER A 264 6.87 -48.92 -7.02
N HIS A 265 8.12 -48.61 -6.60
CA HIS A 265 9.22 -49.56 -6.60
C HIS A 265 8.95 -50.69 -5.58
N ASP A 266 8.59 -50.35 -4.34
CA ASP A 266 8.45 -51.30 -3.25
C ASP A 266 7.16 -52.15 -3.34
N LEU A 267 6.12 -51.66 -4.02
CA LEU A 267 4.97 -52.46 -4.42
C LEU A 267 5.29 -53.43 -5.55
N ARG A 268 6.19 -53.09 -6.47
CA ARG A 268 6.55 -53.94 -7.61
C ARG A 268 7.45 -55.12 -7.22
N SER A 269 8.36 -54.89 -6.27
CA SER A 269 9.35 -55.92 -5.85
C SER A 269 8.70 -57.24 -5.39
N PRO A 270 7.75 -57.25 -4.43
CA PRO A 270 7.09 -58.48 -4.00
C PRO A 270 6.26 -59.12 -5.12
N ILE A 271 5.63 -58.31 -5.99
CA ILE A 271 4.88 -58.84 -7.14
C ILE A 271 5.82 -59.59 -8.10
N THR A 272 7.01 -59.08 -8.35
CA THR A 272 8.02 -59.74 -9.18
C THR A 272 8.51 -61.01 -8.53
N SER A 273 8.73 -61.06 -7.21
CA SER A 273 9.12 -62.23 -6.46
C SER A 273 8.04 -63.32 -6.52
N LEU A 274 6.76 -62.93 -6.33
CA LEU A 274 5.61 -63.86 -6.45
C LEU A 274 5.53 -64.49 -7.84
N LYS A 275 5.69 -63.70 -8.91
CA LYS A 275 5.72 -64.21 -10.29
C LYS A 275 6.83 -65.21 -10.50
N GLY A 276 8.05 -64.92 -10.03
CA GLY A 276 9.18 -65.80 -10.12
C GLY A 276 8.94 -67.16 -9.36
N LEU A 277 8.34 -67.11 -8.15
CA LEU A 277 8.00 -68.27 -7.40
C LEU A 277 6.92 -69.15 -8.10
N ILE A 278 5.92 -68.53 -8.74
CA ILE A 278 4.91 -69.22 -9.53
C ILE A 278 5.55 -69.90 -10.73
N GLU A 279 6.49 -69.28 -11.43
CA GLU A 279 7.19 -69.89 -12.58
C GLU A 279 8.00 -71.07 -12.15
N ILE A 280 8.71 -71.04 -11.03
CA ILE A 280 9.49 -72.15 -10.48
C ILE A 280 8.55 -73.27 -10.05
N MET A 281 7.45 -72.95 -9.35
CA MET A 281 6.46 -73.96 -8.92
C MET A 281 5.82 -74.74 -10.07
N ASN A 282 5.58 -74.10 -11.21
CA ASN A 282 4.97 -74.76 -12.39
C ASN A 282 5.84 -75.82 -12.98
N SER A 283 7.14 -75.84 -12.72
CA SER A 283 8.08 -76.84 -13.16
C SER A 283 8.55 -77.80 -12.04
N GLU A 284 8.08 -77.64 -10.81
CA GLU A 284 8.50 -78.41 -9.64
C GLU A 284 7.54 -79.60 -9.36
N ASN A 285 8.10 -80.75 -9.14
CA ASN A 285 7.32 -81.95 -8.82
C ASN A 285 7.47 -82.39 -7.34
N ASN A 286 8.37 -81.81 -6.58
CA ASN A 286 8.57 -82.13 -5.19
C ASN A 286 7.58 -81.37 -4.29
N ILE A 287 6.68 -82.12 -3.63
CA ILE A 287 5.63 -81.55 -2.78
C ILE A 287 6.19 -80.76 -1.62
N GLU A 288 7.34 -81.14 -1.06
CA GLU A 288 7.97 -80.42 0.04
C GLU A 288 8.54 -79.09 -0.41
N GLN A 289 9.14 -79.07 -1.60
CA GLN A 289 9.61 -77.79 -2.20
C GLN A 289 8.45 -76.85 -2.60
N ILE A 290 7.37 -77.40 -3.13
CA ILE A 290 6.14 -76.64 -3.42
C ILE A 290 5.60 -75.97 -2.13
N ARG A 291 5.56 -76.71 -1.00
CA ARG A 291 5.14 -76.17 0.30
C ARG A 291 6.06 -75.04 0.74
N ASN A 292 7.37 -75.18 0.54
CA ASN A 292 8.33 -74.11 0.87
C ASN A 292 8.12 -72.86 -0.01
N TYR A 293 7.87 -72.98 -1.30
CA TYR A 293 7.56 -71.90 -2.19
C TYR A 293 6.24 -71.19 -1.81
N LEU A 294 5.20 -71.93 -1.45
CA LEU A 294 3.94 -71.41 -0.92
C LEU A 294 4.16 -70.60 0.37
N ALA A 295 4.99 -71.09 1.28
CA ALA A 295 5.34 -70.35 2.50
C ALA A 295 6.06 -69.07 2.18
N MET A 296 7.01 -69.02 1.22
CA MET A 296 7.70 -67.81 0.76
C MET A 296 6.74 -66.89 0.08
N MET A 297 5.75 -67.33 -0.67
CA MET A 297 4.71 -66.51 -1.28
C MET A 297 3.83 -65.83 -0.23
N ASN A 298 3.39 -66.60 0.80
CA ASN A 298 2.63 -66.04 1.91
C ASN A 298 3.42 -64.96 2.66
N GLU A 299 4.69 -65.23 2.96
CA GLU A 299 5.57 -64.15 3.58
C GLU A 299 5.67 -62.91 2.72
N SER A 300 5.77 -63.05 1.39
CA SER A 300 5.81 -61.94 0.46
C SER A 300 4.50 -61.13 0.44
N LEU A 301 3.35 -61.81 0.50
CA LEU A 301 2.02 -61.20 0.59
C LEU A 301 1.83 -60.45 1.92
N ASP A 302 2.26 -61.03 3.05
CA ASP A 302 2.18 -60.42 4.37
C ASP A 302 3.02 -59.13 4.42
N LYS A 303 4.21 -59.14 3.83
CA LYS A 303 5.07 -57.95 3.70
C LYS A 303 4.39 -56.85 2.87
N GLN A 304 3.71 -57.22 1.78
CA GLN A 304 3.00 -56.27 0.93
C GLN A 304 1.78 -55.69 1.63
N ASP A 305 1.00 -56.52 2.36
CA ASP A 305 -0.15 -56.03 3.15
C ASP A 305 0.29 -55.05 4.24
N GLN A 306 1.40 -55.36 4.94
CA GLN A 306 1.97 -54.45 5.93
C GLN A 306 2.42 -53.14 5.31
N PHE A 307 3.06 -53.19 4.12
CA PHE A 307 3.47 -51.97 3.41
C PHE A 307 2.28 -51.08 3.02
N ILE A 308 1.19 -51.67 2.55
CA ILE A 308 -0.06 -50.97 2.24
C ILE A 308 -0.65 -50.29 3.50
N LYS A 309 -0.67 -51.00 4.63
CA LYS A 309 -1.11 -50.47 5.92
C LYS A 309 -0.29 -49.26 6.34
N ASP A 310 1.03 -49.34 6.21
CA ASP A 310 1.95 -48.24 6.55
C ASP A 310 1.72 -47.02 5.67
N ILE A 311 1.44 -47.19 4.36
CA ILE A 311 1.08 -46.08 3.45
C ILE A 311 -0.25 -45.44 3.85
N ILE A 312 -1.24 -46.21 4.21
CA ILE A 312 -2.55 -45.73 4.65
C ILE A 312 -2.38 -44.90 5.93
N GLU A 313 -1.59 -45.42 6.88
CA GLU A 313 -1.29 -44.73 8.14
C GLU A 313 -0.56 -43.41 7.91
N TYR A 314 0.45 -43.42 7.03
CA TYR A 314 1.12 -42.17 6.58
C TYR A 314 0.15 -41.16 6.00
N SER A 315 -0.70 -41.57 5.06
CA SER A 315 -1.69 -40.70 4.42
C SER A 315 -2.69 -40.10 5.44
N ARG A 316 -3.13 -40.91 6.41
CA ARG A 316 -4.02 -40.47 7.49
C ARG A 316 -3.32 -39.48 8.40
N ASN A 317 -2.09 -39.77 8.83
CA ASN A 317 -1.34 -38.87 9.72
C ASN A 317 -1.13 -37.47 9.12
N LYS A 318 -0.84 -37.38 7.82
CA LYS A 318 -0.70 -36.08 7.10
C LYS A 318 -1.98 -35.28 7.00
N LYS A 319 -3.14 -35.93 6.96
CA LYS A 319 -4.45 -35.25 6.77
C LYS A 319 -5.10 -34.80 8.08
N ILE A 320 -4.80 -35.46 9.19
CA ILE A 320 -5.46 -35.22 10.48
C ILE A 320 -4.75 -34.07 11.20
N LYS A 321 -5.48 -32.99 11.46
CA LYS A 321 -4.99 -31.91 12.32
C LYS A 321 -4.72 -32.45 13.72
N THR A 322 -3.62 -32.01 14.33
CA THR A 322 -3.28 -32.38 15.71
C THR A 322 -4.39 -31.95 16.66
N ASN A 323 -4.95 -32.91 17.39
CA ASN A 323 -5.99 -32.68 18.39
C ASN A 323 -5.43 -32.96 19.79
N VAL A 324 -5.03 -31.92 20.47
CA VAL A 324 -4.39 -32.01 21.78
C VAL A 324 -5.44 -32.11 22.88
N THR A 325 -5.38 -33.24 23.62
CA THR A 325 -6.29 -33.59 24.73
C THR A 325 -5.49 -34.13 25.90
N THR A 326 -6.16 -34.36 27.02
CA THR A 326 -5.59 -35.07 28.16
C THR A 326 -5.56 -36.54 27.86
N VAL A 327 -4.39 -37.15 27.82
CA VAL A 327 -4.15 -38.52 27.39
C VAL A 327 -3.53 -39.36 28.50
N SER A 328 -4.03 -40.55 28.72
CA SER A 328 -3.45 -41.52 29.66
C SER A 328 -2.30 -42.28 28.96
N LEU A 329 -1.06 -41.90 29.27
CA LEU A 329 0.13 -42.51 28.71
C LEU A 329 0.25 -43.98 29.08
N ASN A 330 -0.07 -44.32 30.34
CA ASN A 330 -0.02 -45.74 30.82
C ASN A 330 -0.97 -46.62 30.00
N LYS A 331 -2.18 -46.14 29.70
CA LYS A 331 -3.16 -46.90 28.89
C LYS A 331 -2.62 -47.16 27.47
N ILE A 332 -2.03 -46.14 26.82
CA ILE A 332 -1.48 -46.34 25.47
C ILE A 332 -0.33 -47.32 25.49
N ILE A 333 0.56 -47.25 26.50
CA ILE A 333 1.67 -48.19 26.64
C ILE A 333 1.14 -49.63 26.85
N ASP A 334 0.16 -49.81 27.74
CA ASP A 334 -0.44 -51.11 27.99
C ASP A 334 -1.13 -51.71 26.76
N ASP A 335 -1.91 -50.89 26.05
CA ASP A 335 -2.54 -51.26 24.78
C ASP A 335 -1.48 -51.68 23.74
N THR A 336 -0.39 -50.93 23.62
CA THR A 336 0.73 -51.23 22.71
C THR A 336 1.39 -52.55 23.03
N ILE A 337 1.70 -52.81 24.31
CA ILE A 337 2.29 -54.10 24.75
C ILE A 337 1.33 -55.23 24.48
N THR A 338 0.06 -55.09 24.84
CA THR A 338 -0.96 -56.15 24.69
C THR A 338 -1.20 -56.52 23.23
N GLN A 339 -1.29 -55.55 22.33
CA GLN A 339 -1.49 -55.77 20.88
C GLN A 339 -0.32 -56.50 20.23
N ASN A 340 0.88 -56.39 20.78
CA ASN A 340 2.08 -57.03 20.25
C ASN A 340 2.51 -58.31 21.01
N LYS A 341 1.72 -58.75 22.01
CA LYS A 341 2.05 -59.93 22.85
C LYS A 341 2.07 -61.25 22.08
N TYR A 342 1.29 -61.33 21.00
CA TYR A 342 1.17 -62.58 20.21
C TYR A 342 2.28 -62.76 19.14
N ARG A 343 3.27 -61.88 19.09
CA ARG A 343 4.46 -62.05 18.24
C ARG A 343 5.39 -63.07 18.88
N GLN A 344 5.82 -64.11 18.16
CA GLN A 344 6.70 -65.16 18.65
C GLN A 344 7.99 -64.68 19.31
N GLU A 345 8.48 -63.52 18.86
CA GLU A 345 9.69 -62.91 19.42
C GLU A 345 9.44 -62.25 20.80
N ALA A 346 8.21 -61.95 21.16
CA ALA A 346 7.87 -61.20 22.40
C ALA A 346 7.93 -62.10 23.66
N ASP A 347 7.80 -63.41 23.54
CA ASP A 347 7.73 -64.31 24.69
C ASP A 347 9.05 -64.38 25.51
N ASN A 348 10.17 -64.08 24.89
CA ASN A 348 11.50 -64.16 25.53
C ASN A 348 12.01 -62.74 26.03
N ILE A 349 11.27 -61.67 25.84
CA ILE A 349 11.71 -60.32 26.15
C ILE A 349 11.13 -59.86 27.49
N ILE A 350 11.98 -59.40 28.40
CA ILE A 350 11.57 -58.81 29.70
C ILE A 350 11.12 -57.37 29.44
N ILE A 351 9.84 -57.07 29.66
CA ILE A 351 9.28 -55.72 29.48
C ILE A 351 9.17 -55.05 30.84
N SER A 352 9.73 -53.86 31.00
CA SER A 352 9.64 -53.06 32.21
C SER A 352 9.10 -51.68 31.93
N LYS A 353 8.27 -51.15 32.84
CA LYS A 353 7.71 -49.80 32.80
C LYS A 353 8.14 -48.98 34.00
N GLN A 354 8.66 -47.79 33.77
CA GLN A 354 9.09 -46.84 34.84
C GLN A 354 8.41 -45.48 34.54
N LEU A 355 7.17 -45.33 34.99
CA LEU A 355 6.33 -44.19 34.68
C LEU A 355 6.18 -43.30 35.89
N SER A 356 6.87 -42.15 35.89
CA SER A 356 6.68 -41.10 36.91
C SER A 356 5.53 -40.15 36.54
N ILE A 357 5.06 -40.19 35.28
CA ILE A 357 3.87 -39.50 34.76
C ILE A 357 2.92 -40.47 34.10
N ASN A 358 1.62 -40.33 34.42
CA ASN A 358 0.58 -41.18 33.84
C ASN A 358 -0.31 -40.44 32.85
N ILE A 359 -0.35 -39.13 32.93
CA ILE A 359 -1.23 -38.25 32.12
C ILE A 359 -0.38 -37.16 31.48
N ILE A 360 -0.52 -37.00 30.18
CA ILE A 360 0.13 -35.92 29.43
C ILE A 360 -0.90 -35.18 28.56
N TYR A 361 -0.63 -33.94 28.26
CA TYR A 361 -1.44 -33.12 27.34
C TYR A 361 -0.87 -33.23 25.93
N SER A 362 -1.49 -34.04 25.08
CA SER A 362 -0.98 -34.39 23.75
C SER A 362 -2.08 -34.93 22.82
N ASP A 363 -1.71 -35.36 21.62
CA ASP A 363 -2.58 -36.04 20.69
C ASP A 363 -2.46 -37.59 20.84
N GLU A 364 -3.56 -38.23 21.20
CA GLU A 364 -3.60 -39.66 21.48
C GLU A 364 -3.19 -40.51 20.24
N LEU A 365 -3.66 -40.12 19.04
CA LEU A 365 -3.33 -40.87 17.81
C LEU A 365 -1.84 -40.78 17.50
N LYS A 366 -1.24 -39.59 17.59
CA LYS A 366 0.19 -39.40 17.34
C LYS A 366 1.05 -40.14 18.38
N LEU A 367 0.65 -40.14 19.64
CA LEU A 367 1.34 -40.92 20.68
C LEU A 367 1.26 -42.42 20.42
N LYS A 368 0.11 -42.95 19.96
CA LYS A 368 -0.03 -44.35 19.54
C LYS A 368 0.90 -44.70 18.38
N ILE A 369 1.01 -43.84 17.37
CA ILE A 369 1.93 -44.00 16.26
C ILE A 369 3.37 -44.09 16.76
N ILE A 370 3.79 -43.16 17.63
CA ILE A 370 5.15 -43.10 18.17
C ILE A 370 5.47 -44.39 18.96
N LEU A 371 4.63 -44.70 19.96
CA LEU A 371 4.87 -45.80 20.86
C LEU A 371 4.81 -47.16 20.16
N ASN A 372 3.83 -47.35 19.27
CA ASN A 372 3.70 -48.60 18.54
C ASN A 372 4.90 -48.88 17.62
N ASN A 373 5.35 -47.84 16.85
CA ASN A 373 6.48 -48.02 15.95
C ASN A 373 7.80 -48.24 16.70
N LEU A 374 8.07 -47.53 17.78
CA LEU A 374 9.30 -47.73 18.56
C LEU A 374 9.30 -49.07 19.31
N TYR A 375 8.17 -49.43 19.90
CA TYR A 375 8.03 -50.70 20.61
C TYR A 375 8.14 -51.91 19.63
N THR A 376 7.48 -51.88 18.51
CA THR A 376 7.56 -52.92 17.49
C THR A 376 8.97 -53.04 16.90
N ASN A 377 9.70 -51.97 16.76
CA ASN A 377 11.10 -52.00 16.36
C ASN A 377 11.97 -52.67 17.44
N ALA A 378 11.79 -52.34 18.72
CA ALA A 378 12.52 -52.99 19.81
C ALA A 378 12.26 -54.51 19.89
N VAL A 379 11.00 -54.93 19.69
CA VAL A 379 10.67 -56.36 19.62
C VAL A 379 11.28 -57.04 18.39
N LYS A 380 11.25 -56.41 17.24
CA LYS A 380 11.69 -56.95 15.95
C LYS A 380 13.22 -57.11 15.84
N TYR A 381 13.95 -56.19 16.45
CA TYR A 381 15.41 -56.12 16.39
C TYR A 381 16.09 -56.59 17.70
N TYR A 382 15.39 -57.41 18.52
CA TYR A 382 16.00 -58.00 19.69
C TYR A 382 17.17 -58.93 19.29
N ASP A 383 18.10 -59.13 20.20
CA ASP A 383 19.23 -60.06 20.00
C ASP A 383 18.97 -61.38 20.76
N ASP A 384 18.73 -62.43 19.99
CA ASP A 384 18.47 -63.79 20.50
C ASP A 384 19.66 -64.42 21.24
N LYS A 385 20.85 -63.84 21.10
CA LYS A 385 22.07 -64.29 21.79
C LYS A 385 22.19 -63.69 23.19
N LYS A 386 21.32 -62.76 23.58
CA LYS A 386 21.31 -62.15 24.91
C LYS A 386 20.62 -63.10 25.90
N GLU A 387 21.26 -63.35 27.04
CA GLU A 387 20.65 -64.15 28.11
C GLU A 387 19.37 -63.56 28.69
N LYS A 388 19.26 -62.21 28.68
CA LYS A 388 18.12 -61.45 29.20
C LYS A 388 17.79 -60.27 28.25
N PRO A 389 17.10 -60.55 27.13
CA PRO A 389 16.65 -59.43 26.30
C PRO A 389 15.59 -58.64 27.06
N PHE A 390 15.70 -57.27 26.97
CA PHE A 390 14.76 -56.39 27.65
C PHE A 390 14.33 -55.22 26.81
N ILE A 391 13.14 -54.70 27.09
CA ILE A 391 12.62 -53.39 26.63
C ILE A 391 12.16 -52.63 27.85
N THR A 392 12.71 -51.44 28.08
CA THR A 392 12.32 -50.53 29.15
C THR A 392 11.65 -49.27 28.59
N ILE A 393 10.44 -48.97 29.07
CA ILE A 393 9.71 -47.77 28.73
C ILE A 393 9.72 -46.86 29.97
N THR A 394 10.39 -45.71 29.87
CA THR A 394 10.48 -44.73 30.97
C THR A 394 9.75 -43.47 30.54
N ALA A 395 8.92 -42.88 31.41
CA ALA A 395 8.30 -41.59 31.18
C ALA A 395 8.36 -40.74 32.44
N PHE A 396 8.86 -39.52 32.31
CA PHE A 396 8.97 -38.54 33.40
C PHE A 396 8.80 -37.12 32.92
N GLU A 397 8.52 -36.26 33.88
CA GLU A 397 8.36 -34.84 33.66
C GLU A 397 9.70 -34.14 33.91
N ASP A 398 10.15 -33.30 32.98
CA ASP A 398 11.29 -32.37 33.12
C ASP A 398 10.74 -30.94 33.30
N VAL A 399 11.59 -29.94 33.49
CA VAL A 399 11.16 -28.56 33.79
C VAL A 399 10.11 -28.04 32.85
N ASP A 400 10.34 -28.09 31.53
CA ASP A 400 9.44 -27.55 30.50
C ASP A 400 8.88 -28.60 29.51
N SER A 401 9.17 -29.87 29.75
CA SER A 401 8.85 -30.93 28.81
C SER A 401 8.49 -32.25 29.50
N ASN A 402 7.81 -33.12 28.76
CA ASN A 402 7.62 -34.52 29.12
C ASN A 402 8.60 -35.37 28.30
N LYS A 403 9.31 -36.29 28.96
CA LYS A 403 10.24 -37.19 28.30
C LYS A 403 9.70 -38.60 28.31
N ILE A 404 9.73 -39.26 27.14
CA ILE A 404 9.37 -40.66 26.96
C ILE A 404 10.62 -41.33 26.37
N ILE A 405 11.10 -42.36 27.02
CA ILE A 405 12.29 -43.13 26.61
C ILE A 405 11.90 -44.58 26.37
N ILE A 406 12.32 -45.11 25.23
CA ILE A 406 12.21 -46.55 24.92
C ILE A 406 13.63 -47.04 24.70
N GLU A 407 14.05 -48.00 25.53
CA GLU A 407 15.39 -48.56 25.55
C GLU A 407 15.33 -50.09 25.43
N ASP A 408 16.12 -50.65 24.52
CA ASP A 408 16.30 -52.07 24.31
C ASP A 408 17.80 -52.45 24.36
N ASN A 409 18.09 -53.72 24.58
CA ASN A 409 19.41 -54.30 24.47
C ASN A 409 19.61 -55.17 23.23
N GLY A 410 18.91 -54.85 22.13
CA GLY A 410 18.96 -55.58 20.88
C GLY A 410 20.25 -55.42 20.07
N ILE A 411 20.17 -55.68 18.76
CA ILE A 411 21.34 -55.67 17.86
C ILE A 411 22.01 -54.27 17.70
N GLY A 412 21.30 -53.19 18.07
CA GLY A 412 21.79 -51.81 17.92
C GLY A 412 21.90 -51.33 16.47
N ILE A 413 22.28 -50.07 16.30
CA ILE A 413 22.34 -49.36 14.99
C ILE A 413 23.72 -48.76 14.80
N LYS A 414 24.35 -49.03 13.64
CA LYS A 414 25.64 -48.46 13.28
C LYS A 414 25.55 -46.92 13.22
N GLN A 415 26.60 -46.22 13.65
CA GLN A 415 26.64 -44.79 13.74
C GLN A 415 26.39 -44.06 12.40
N GLU A 416 26.85 -44.66 11.28
CA GLU A 416 26.65 -44.13 9.92
C GLU A 416 25.17 -44.10 9.48
N TYR A 417 24.31 -44.86 10.12
CA TYR A 417 22.87 -44.96 9.82
C TYR A 417 21.99 -44.14 10.76
N GLN A 418 22.48 -43.76 11.95
CA GLN A 418 21.65 -43.10 12.98
C GLN A 418 21.02 -41.78 12.52
N THR A 419 21.64 -41.08 11.60
CA THR A 419 21.08 -39.85 11.00
C THR A 419 20.08 -40.15 9.88
N LYS A 420 20.17 -41.31 9.23
CA LYS A 420 19.38 -41.71 8.07
C LYS A 420 18.15 -42.55 8.39
N ILE A 421 18.11 -43.19 9.59
CA ILE A 421 17.00 -44.06 9.96
C ILE A 421 15.63 -43.38 10.01
N PHE A 422 15.61 -42.05 10.07
CA PHE A 422 14.40 -41.27 10.03
C PHE A 422 14.04 -40.81 8.59
N ASP A 423 14.87 -41.13 7.60
CA ASP A 423 14.57 -40.84 6.19
C ASP A 423 13.49 -41.80 5.70
N MET A 424 12.58 -41.28 4.87
CA MET A 424 11.51 -42.06 4.29
C MET A 424 12.06 -43.27 3.46
N PHE A 425 11.56 -44.49 3.70
CA PHE A 425 11.96 -45.71 3.04
C PHE A 425 13.41 -46.17 3.30
N PHE A 426 14.07 -45.61 4.32
CA PHE A 426 15.41 -46.06 4.66
C PHE A 426 15.36 -47.38 5.44
N VAL A 427 16.06 -48.36 4.92
CA VAL A 427 16.25 -49.68 5.55
C VAL A 427 17.73 -50.06 5.50
N THR A 428 18.29 -50.56 6.60
CA THR A 428 19.66 -51.11 6.61
C THR A 428 19.65 -52.46 5.92
N ASN A 429 20.62 -52.72 5.03
CA ASN A 429 20.69 -53.91 4.14
C ASN A 429 20.68 -55.29 4.83
N ASN A 430 20.51 -55.39 6.12
CA ASN A 430 20.49 -56.63 6.85
C ASN A 430 19.05 -57.17 6.97
N ASN A 431 18.71 -58.13 6.13
CA ASN A 431 17.54 -59.03 6.21
C ASN A 431 16.14 -58.44 5.93
N ASN A 432 15.97 -57.44 5.08
CA ASN A 432 14.65 -56.98 4.55
C ASN A 432 13.46 -56.95 5.55
N LYS A 433 13.70 -56.65 6.81
CA LYS A 433 12.69 -56.71 7.87
C LYS A 433 11.96 -55.37 8.07
N GLY A 434 11.49 -54.70 7.02
CA GLY A 434 10.67 -53.51 7.25
C GLY A 434 10.50 -52.61 6.05
N THR A 435 9.51 -51.72 6.13
CA THR A 435 9.10 -50.80 5.05
C THR A 435 9.90 -49.47 5.03
N GLY A 436 10.67 -49.20 6.10
CA GLY A 436 11.37 -47.93 6.24
C GLY A 436 10.47 -46.71 6.50
N LEU A 437 9.16 -46.95 6.72
CA LEU A 437 8.20 -45.84 7.03
C LEU A 437 8.01 -45.64 8.54
N GLY A 438 8.21 -46.64 9.39
CA GLY A 438 7.88 -46.57 10.80
C GLY A 438 8.61 -45.43 11.56
N LEU A 439 9.95 -45.32 11.43
CA LEU A 439 10.72 -44.28 12.09
C LEU A 439 10.51 -42.88 11.46
N TYR A 440 10.23 -42.82 10.16
CA TYR A 440 9.80 -41.60 9.51
C TYR A 440 8.46 -41.07 10.09
N LEU A 441 7.47 -41.98 10.28
CA LEU A 441 6.18 -41.65 10.92
C LEU A 441 6.37 -41.17 12.36
N VAL A 442 7.30 -41.80 13.11
CA VAL A 442 7.65 -41.37 14.47
C VAL A 442 8.16 -39.93 14.45
N LYS A 443 9.13 -39.61 13.59
CA LYS A 443 9.68 -38.28 13.46
C LYS A 443 8.62 -37.27 13.07
N ASP A 444 7.81 -37.54 12.05
CA ASP A 444 6.71 -36.69 11.60
C ASP A 444 5.68 -36.47 12.73
N ALA A 445 5.32 -37.50 13.47
CA ALA A 445 4.39 -37.37 14.60
C ALA A 445 4.97 -36.52 15.74
N VAL A 446 6.25 -36.70 16.07
CA VAL A 446 6.95 -35.88 17.10
C VAL A 446 7.05 -34.42 16.68
N GLU A 447 7.43 -34.14 15.44
CA GLU A 447 7.50 -32.78 14.89
C GLU A 447 6.11 -32.09 14.89
N ASN A 448 5.05 -32.81 14.53
CA ASN A 448 3.68 -32.32 14.60
C ASN A 448 3.23 -32.00 16.04
N LEU A 449 3.77 -32.68 17.04
CA LEU A 449 3.58 -32.40 18.47
C LEU A 449 4.53 -31.31 18.99
N LYS A 450 5.33 -30.67 18.11
CA LYS A 450 6.36 -29.67 18.48
C LYS A 450 7.42 -30.21 19.43
N GLY A 451 7.67 -31.53 19.37
CA GLY A 451 8.67 -32.21 20.15
C GLY A 451 9.98 -32.43 19.41
N ASN A 452 10.88 -33.16 20.05
CA ASN A 452 12.16 -33.63 19.50
C ASN A 452 12.35 -35.11 19.76
N ILE A 453 13.02 -35.85 18.86
CA ILE A 453 13.42 -37.22 19.03
C ILE A 453 14.93 -37.37 18.88
N GLU A 454 15.54 -38.06 19.82
CA GLU A 454 16.98 -38.34 19.84
C GLU A 454 17.20 -39.86 19.90
N ILE A 455 18.31 -40.31 19.34
CA ILE A 455 18.73 -41.71 19.37
C ILE A 455 20.14 -41.80 19.97
N THR A 456 20.32 -42.80 20.82
CA THR A 456 21.61 -43.28 21.26
C THR A 456 21.66 -44.79 21.01
N SER A 457 22.57 -45.30 20.19
CA SER A 457 22.64 -46.72 19.86
C SER A 457 24.09 -47.12 19.60
N GLU A 458 24.40 -48.36 20.01
CA GLU A 458 25.68 -48.97 19.75
C GLU A 458 25.46 -50.46 19.32
N VAL A 459 26.19 -50.89 18.32
CA VAL A 459 26.07 -52.27 17.76
C VAL A 459 26.30 -53.28 18.86
N ASN A 460 25.42 -54.28 18.98
CA ASN A 460 25.36 -55.37 19.97
C ASN A 460 25.15 -54.88 21.43
N LYS A 461 24.87 -53.60 21.66
CA LYS A 461 24.51 -53.10 23.00
C LYS A 461 23.03 -52.76 23.12
N GLY A 462 22.41 -52.32 22.01
CA GLY A 462 21.01 -51.95 21.93
C GLY A 462 20.76 -50.52 21.47
N THR A 463 19.51 -50.07 21.60
CA THR A 463 19.06 -48.77 21.13
C THR A 463 18.22 -48.07 22.18
N LYS A 464 18.40 -46.77 22.32
CA LYS A 464 17.64 -45.87 23.18
C LYS A 464 17.10 -44.71 22.37
N PHE A 465 15.78 -44.60 22.27
CA PHE A 465 15.07 -43.47 21.72
C PHE A 465 14.57 -42.58 22.85
N THR A 466 14.83 -41.28 22.75
CA THR A 466 14.35 -40.27 23.70
C THR A 466 13.45 -39.28 22.99
N ILE A 467 12.17 -39.27 23.36
CA ILE A 467 11.16 -38.33 22.83
C ILE A 467 10.95 -37.24 23.87
N THR A 468 11.09 -36.00 23.46
CA THR A 468 10.85 -34.82 24.29
C THR A 468 9.64 -34.05 23.73
N LEU A 469 8.58 -33.95 24.53
CA LEU A 469 7.33 -33.25 24.13
C LEU A 469 7.10 -32.04 25.05
N PRO A 470 6.67 -30.90 24.53
CA PRO A 470 6.37 -29.73 25.37
C PRO A 470 5.19 -30.02 26.30
N LYS A 471 5.19 -29.48 27.52
CA LYS A 471 4.07 -29.63 28.50
C LYS A 471 2.77 -29.01 28.00
N LYS A 472 2.86 -27.91 27.23
CA LYS A 472 1.74 -27.29 26.53
C LYS A 472 2.08 -27.21 25.05
N VAL A 473 1.36 -27.90 24.22
CA VAL A 473 1.40 -27.66 22.77
C VAL A 473 0.68 -26.35 22.53
N ALA A 474 1.38 -25.35 22.04
CA ALA A 474 0.74 -24.09 21.64
C ALA A 474 -0.29 -24.38 20.54
N SER A 475 -1.54 -24.05 20.82
CA SER A 475 -2.69 -24.19 19.90
C SER A 475 -2.52 -23.31 18.65
#